data_26429528ee98b967c335d0faa55df9d7
#
_entry.id   26429528ee98b967c335d0faa55df9d7
#
_cell.length_a   1.000
_cell.length_b   1.000
_cell.length_c   1.000
_cell.angle_alpha   90.00
_cell.angle_beta   90.00
_cell.angle_gamma   90.00
#
_symmetry.space_group_name_H-M   'P 1'
#
loop_
_entity.id
_entity.type
_entity.pdbx_description
1 polymer ?
#
loop_
_entity_poly.entity_id
_entity_poly.type
_entity_poly.pdbx_seq_one_letter_code
_entity_poly.pdbx_strand_id
1 'polypeptide(L)'
;MKIVDIYGWGLPKQADFLNHFKNNDTLYNQARALWSKLDACTVWFIVAFVVIALVFAIIYYGPYNNKPRRHYKVKHWLIWMLITAAVTFVITLVMGLIMVKSPLSARIGLILRVSGINVIYSIGVYFIAALLVCNLPFLKTNAYRFLQIGK
;
A
#
# COMPACT_ATOMS: atom_id res chain seq x y z
N MET A 1 2.48 -17.36 -2.88
CA MET A 1 3.05 -16.11 -3.42
C MET A 1 4.13 -15.65 -2.46
N LYS A 2 5.33 -15.48 -2.94
CA LYS A 2 6.46 -15.07 -2.08
C LYS A 2 6.53 -13.54 -2.02
N ILE A 3 6.94 -13.00 -0.87
CA ILE A 3 7.09 -11.54 -0.71
C ILE A 3 8.09 -10.96 -1.72
N VAL A 4 9.08 -11.72 -2.11
CA VAL A 4 10.12 -11.31 -3.09
C VAL A 4 9.53 -11.06 -4.48
N ASP A 5 8.45 -11.74 -4.84
CA ASP A 5 7.82 -11.61 -6.17
C ASP A 5 7.27 -10.19 -6.40
N ILE A 6 6.84 -9.51 -5.33
CA ILE A 6 6.22 -8.18 -5.40
C ILE A 6 7.12 -7.11 -4.79
N TYR A 7 7.79 -7.42 -3.69
CA TYR A 7 8.56 -6.44 -2.91
C TYR A 7 10.08 -6.55 -3.14
N GLY A 8 10.53 -7.46 -4.00
CA GLY A 8 11.94 -7.78 -4.19
C GLY A 8 12.82 -6.62 -4.65
N TRP A 9 12.23 -5.60 -5.29
CA TRP A 9 12.96 -4.40 -5.70
C TRP A 9 13.36 -3.46 -4.53
N GLY A 10 12.67 -3.56 -3.40
CA GLY A 10 12.94 -2.72 -2.21
C GLY A 10 13.31 -3.52 -0.95
N LEU A 11 13.24 -4.86 -1.02
CA LEU A 11 13.70 -5.75 0.06
C LEU A 11 15.08 -6.34 -0.26
N PRO A 12 15.90 -6.67 0.76
CA PRO A 12 17.12 -7.43 0.56
C PRO A 12 16.76 -8.81 0.00
N LYS A 13 17.66 -9.42 -0.76
CA LYS A 13 17.49 -10.82 -1.17
C LYS A 13 17.46 -11.71 0.08
N GLN A 14 16.57 -12.69 0.09
CA GLN A 14 16.44 -13.61 1.23
C GLN A 14 17.77 -14.28 1.59
N ALA A 15 18.54 -14.71 0.59
CA ALA A 15 19.82 -15.35 0.81
C ALA A 15 20.81 -14.41 1.53
N ASP A 16 20.89 -13.14 1.09
CA ASP A 16 21.79 -12.15 1.67
C ASP A 16 21.38 -11.83 3.11
N PHE A 17 20.08 -11.68 3.35
CA PHE A 17 19.53 -11.47 4.69
C PHE A 17 19.86 -12.64 5.62
N LEU A 18 19.69 -13.88 5.19
CA LEU A 18 19.96 -15.07 5.99
C LEU A 18 21.48 -15.26 6.23
N ASN A 19 22.31 -14.89 5.26
CA ASN A 19 23.78 -15.00 5.40
C ASN A 19 24.34 -14.17 6.55
N HIS A 20 23.71 -13.04 6.90
CA HIS A 20 24.11 -12.23 8.07
C HIS A 20 24.00 -12.97 9.41
N PHE A 21 23.19 -14.01 9.48
CA PHE A 21 22.92 -14.77 10.70
C PHE A 21 23.54 -16.18 10.72
N LYS A 22 24.32 -16.56 9.69
CA LYS A 22 24.88 -17.92 9.55
C LYS A 22 25.76 -18.38 10.72
N ASN A 23 26.38 -17.43 11.43
CA ASN A 23 27.29 -17.76 12.51
C ASN A 23 26.60 -18.14 13.83
N ASN A 24 25.28 -18.08 13.87
CA ASN A 24 24.46 -18.42 15.04
C ASN A 24 23.18 -19.13 14.61
N ASP A 25 23.10 -20.42 14.85
CA ASP A 25 21.97 -21.27 14.43
C ASP A 25 20.62 -20.78 14.96
N THR A 26 20.60 -20.27 16.19
CA THR A 26 19.36 -19.74 16.79
C THR A 26 18.88 -18.51 16.03
N LEU A 27 19.75 -17.56 15.74
CA LEU A 27 19.42 -16.34 15.00
C LEU A 27 19.08 -16.67 13.55
N TYR A 28 19.76 -17.62 12.93
CA TYR A 28 19.46 -18.08 11.58
C TYR A 28 18.04 -18.66 11.47
N ASN A 29 17.66 -19.52 12.41
CA ASN A 29 16.33 -20.09 12.46
C ASN A 29 15.25 -19.03 12.69
N GLN A 30 15.52 -18.04 13.56
CA GLN A 30 14.62 -16.89 13.77
C GLN A 30 14.49 -16.02 12.51
N ALA A 31 15.58 -15.79 11.78
CA ALA A 31 15.57 -15.04 10.52
C ALA A 31 14.74 -15.76 9.43
N ARG A 32 14.91 -17.08 9.33
CA ARG A 32 14.14 -17.92 8.41
C ARG A 32 12.65 -17.91 8.76
N ALA A 33 12.32 -18.04 10.05
CA ALA A 33 10.93 -17.97 10.50
C ALA A 33 10.31 -16.57 10.27
N LEU A 34 11.06 -15.50 10.47
CA LEU A 34 10.63 -14.14 10.17
C LEU A 34 10.29 -13.99 8.68
N TRP A 35 11.14 -14.48 7.80
CA TRP A 35 10.91 -14.41 6.35
C TRP A 35 9.67 -15.20 5.92
N SER A 36 9.51 -16.41 6.46
CA SER A 36 8.31 -17.23 6.20
C SER A 36 7.01 -16.54 6.63
N LYS A 37 7.03 -15.82 7.76
CA LYS A 37 5.87 -15.02 8.21
C LYS A 37 5.58 -13.85 7.28
N LEU A 38 6.61 -13.18 6.77
CA LEU A 38 6.44 -12.11 5.78
C LEU A 38 5.82 -12.65 4.49
N ASP A 39 6.28 -13.81 4.01
CA ASP A 39 5.70 -14.49 2.85
C ASP A 39 4.22 -14.79 3.05
N ALA A 40 3.87 -15.32 4.22
CA ALA A 40 2.46 -15.62 4.56
C ALA A 40 1.57 -14.37 4.63
N CYS A 41 2.14 -13.22 5.04
CA CYS A 41 1.41 -11.96 5.15
C CYS A 41 1.32 -11.18 3.83
N THR A 42 2.03 -11.59 2.77
CA THR A 42 2.10 -10.85 1.50
C THR A 42 0.73 -10.56 0.90
N VAL A 43 -0.16 -11.55 0.86
CA VAL A 43 -1.51 -11.38 0.31
C VAL A 43 -2.31 -10.34 1.09
N TRP A 44 -2.19 -10.33 2.41
CA TRP A 44 -2.89 -9.39 3.27
C TRP A 44 -2.40 -7.95 3.07
N PHE A 45 -1.11 -7.74 2.85
CA PHE A 45 -0.56 -6.43 2.50
C PHE A 45 -1.12 -5.92 1.16
N ILE A 46 -1.21 -6.81 0.16
CA ILE A 46 -1.77 -6.46 -1.16
C ILE A 46 -3.24 -6.08 -1.02
N VAL A 47 -4.04 -6.91 -0.35
CA VAL A 47 -5.45 -6.63 -0.12
C VAL A 47 -5.63 -5.30 0.59
N ALA A 48 -4.81 -5.03 1.62
CA ALA A 48 -4.90 -3.78 2.37
C ALA A 48 -4.68 -2.55 1.48
N PHE A 49 -3.58 -2.45 0.74
CA PHE A 49 -3.32 -1.25 -0.07
C PHE A 49 -4.30 -1.10 -1.23
N VAL A 50 -4.75 -2.21 -1.85
CA VAL A 50 -5.75 -2.16 -2.93
C VAL A 50 -7.10 -1.67 -2.40
N VAL A 51 -7.59 -2.25 -1.30
CA VAL A 51 -8.89 -1.86 -0.71
C VAL A 51 -8.86 -0.40 -0.25
N ILE A 52 -7.80 0.03 0.44
CA ILE A 52 -7.66 1.41 0.90
C ILE A 52 -7.70 2.36 -0.31
N ALA A 53 -6.91 2.10 -1.35
CA ALA A 53 -6.86 2.95 -2.52
C ALA A 53 -8.22 3.05 -3.25
N LEU A 54 -8.92 1.93 -3.40
CA LEU A 54 -10.26 1.89 -4.01
C LEU A 54 -11.28 2.68 -3.18
N VAL A 55 -11.32 2.46 -1.86
CA VAL A 55 -12.24 3.14 -0.95
C VAL A 55 -12.03 4.65 -0.99
N PHE A 56 -10.78 5.11 -0.91
CA PHE A 56 -10.49 6.55 -0.97
C PHE A 56 -10.78 7.17 -2.33
N ALA A 57 -10.57 6.46 -3.44
CA ALA A 57 -10.98 6.93 -4.77
C ALA A 57 -12.51 7.06 -4.86
N ILE A 58 -13.27 6.08 -4.36
CA ILE A 58 -14.74 6.13 -4.34
C ILE A 58 -15.23 7.28 -3.44
N ILE A 59 -14.65 7.46 -2.26
CA ILE A 59 -15.02 8.57 -1.37
C ILE A 59 -14.73 9.92 -2.02
N TYR A 60 -13.58 10.06 -2.71
CA TYR A 60 -13.26 11.29 -3.39
C TYR A 60 -14.26 11.62 -4.50
N TYR A 61 -14.52 10.70 -5.42
CA TYR A 61 -15.40 10.95 -6.56
C TYR A 61 -16.90 10.89 -6.22
N GLY A 62 -17.28 10.10 -5.21
CA GLY A 62 -18.67 10.00 -4.74
C GLY A 62 -19.04 11.14 -3.78
N PRO A 63 -19.05 10.88 -2.47
CA PRO A 63 -19.61 11.82 -1.50
C PRO A 63 -18.84 13.13 -1.37
N TYR A 64 -17.50 13.14 -1.54
CA TYR A 64 -16.72 14.36 -1.36
C TYR A 64 -16.88 15.32 -2.53
N ASN A 65 -16.78 14.85 -3.76
CA ASN A 65 -16.75 15.67 -4.97
C ASN A 65 -18.14 16.03 -5.51
N ASN A 66 -19.20 15.33 -5.08
CA ASN A 66 -20.59 15.60 -5.49
C ASN A 66 -21.29 16.67 -4.65
N LYS A 67 -20.63 17.31 -3.69
CA LYS A 67 -21.26 18.37 -2.90
C LYS A 67 -21.46 19.63 -3.74
N PRO A 68 -22.69 20.24 -3.75
CA PRO A 68 -22.96 21.46 -4.50
C PRO A 68 -22.08 22.62 -4.00
N ARG A 69 -21.77 23.55 -4.90
CA ARG A 69 -20.99 24.78 -4.64
C ARG A 69 -19.52 24.56 -4.24
N ARG A 70 -18.96 23.39 -4.45
CA ARG A 70 -17.52 23.18 -4.28
C ARG A 70 -16.78 23.28 -5.62
N HIS A 71 -15.80 24.17 -5.69
CA HIS A 71 -14.88 24.27 -6.83
C HIS A 71 -13.68 23.36 -6.56
N TYR A 72 -13.69 22.16 -7.13
CA TYR A 72 -12.61 21.19 -6.95
C TYR A 72 -11.45 21.48 -7.90
N LYS A 73 -10.27 21.61 -7.34
CA LYS A 73 -9.01 21.78 -8.08
C LYS A 73 -8.18 20.51 -7.98
N VAL A 74 -7.23 20.33 -8.90
CA VAL A 74 -6.26 19.21 -8.90
C VAL A 74 -5.61 19.01 -7.51
N LYS A 75 -5.37 20.11 -6.80
CA LYS A 75 -4.82 20.05 -5.45
C LYS A 75 -5.62 19.20 -4.47
N HIS A 76 -6.96 19.19 -4.57
CA HIS A 76 -7.78 18.37 -3.69
C HIS A 76 -7.62 16.88 -3.99
N TRP A 77 -7.52 16.52 -5.26
CA TRP A 77 -7.22 15.15 -5.67
C TRP A 77 -5.85 14.69 -5.17
N LEU A 78 -4.82 15.55 -5.29
CA LEU A 78 -3.48 15.26 -4.76
C LEU A 78 -3.50 15.10 -3.24
N ILE A 79 -4.24 15.93 -2.51
CA ILE A 79 -4.38 15.81 -1.06
C ILE A 79 -5.00 14.45 -0.69
N TRP A 80 -6.05 14.02 -1.39
CA TRP A 80 -6.68 12.72 -1.15
C TRP A 80 -5.75 11.56 -1.48
N MET A 81 -4.95 11.67 -2.53
CA MET A 81 -3.90 10.70 -2.85
C MET A 81 -2.86 10.61 -1.72
N LEU A 82 -2.41 11.74 -1.18
CA LEU A 82 -1.48 11.76 -0.05
C LEU A 82 -2.09 11.19 1.23
N ILE A 83 -3.35 11.47 1.50
CA ILE A 83 -4.08 10.86 2.62
C ILE A 83 -4.14 9.34 2.44
N THR A 84 -4.46 8.87 1.24
CA THR A 84 -4.47 7.43 0.92
C THR A 84 -3.10 6.80 1.19
N ALA A 85 -2.03 7.43 0.74
CA ALA A 85 -0.67 7.00 0.97
C ALA A 85 -0.32 6.91 2.48
N ALA A 86 -0.65 7.95 3.24
CA ALA A 86 -0.41 7.99 4.68
C ALA A 86 -1.21 6.91 5.43
N VAL A 87 -2.49 6.75 5.12
CA VAL A 87 -3.35 5.71 5.73
C VAL A 87 -2.84 4.32 5.38
N THR A 88 -2.43 4.08 4.12
CA THR A 88 -1.84 2.81 3.71
C THR A 88 -0.57 2.51 4.49
N PHE A 89 0.32 3.49 4.66
CA PHE A 89 1.54 3.32 5.44
C PHE A 89 1.22 2.88 6.88
N VAL A 90 0.35 3.62 7.57
CA VAL A 90 0.00 3.33 8.97
C VAL A 90 -0.65 1.96 9.11
N ILE A 91 -1.64 1.65 8.28
CA ILE A 91 -2.36 0.37 8.35
C ILE A 91 -1.43 -0.80 8.07
N THR A 92 -0.62 -0.75 7.01
CA THR A 92 0.30 -1.84 6.68
C THR A 92 1.44 -1.98 7.69
N LEU A 93 1.89 -0.89 8.31
CA LEU A 93 2.84 -0.90 9.41
C LEU A 93 2.25 -1.62 10.63
N VAL A 94 1.06 -1.21 11.06
CA VAL A 94 0.38 -1.83 12.21
C VAL A 94 0.08 -3.30 11.95
N MET A 95 -0.43 -3.64 10.77
CA MET A 95 -0.64 -5.04 10.36
C MET A 95 0.66 -5.85 10.43
N GLY A 96 1.75 -5.32 9.88
CA GLY A 96 3.06 -5.96 9.92
C GLY A 96 3.55 -6.20 11.35
N LEU A 97 3.38 -5.20 12.23
CA LEU A 97 3.76 -5.32 13.64
C LEU A 97 2.93 -6.35 14.42
N ILE A 98 1.67 -6.52 14.07
CA ILE A 98 0.78 -7.50 14.72
C ILE A 98 1.01 -8.91 14.18
N MET A 99 1.06 -9.07 12.84
CA MET A 99 1.08 -10.37 12.19
C MET A 99 2.47 -10.99 12.13
N VAL A 100 3.51 -10.18 11.93
CA VAL A 100 4.89 -10.65 11.79
C VAL A 100 5.60 -10.56 13.15
N LYS A 101 5.26 -11.44 14.08
CA LYS A 101 5.92 -11.49 15.40
C LYS A 101 7.25 -12.23 15.29
N SER A 102 8.36 -11.58 15.70
CA SER A 102 9.71 -12.16 15.79
C SER A 102 10.53 -11.43 16.86
N PRO A 103 11.40 -12.10 17.59
CA PRO A 103 12.32 -11.45 18.53
C PRO A 103 13.47 -10.71 17.83
N LEU A 104 13.66 -10.90 16.52
CA LEU A 104 14.74 -10.27 15.76
C LEU A 104 14.54 -8.76 15.63
N SER A 105 15.56 -7.95 15.94
CA SER A 105 15.52 -6.49 15.78
C SER A 105 15.33 -6.05 14.31
N ALA A 106 15.89 -6.82 13.37
CA ALA A 106 15.73 -6.62 11.92
C ALA A 106 14.27 -6.65 11.44
N ARG A 107 13.34 -7.21 12.22
CA ARG A 107 11.90 -7.26 11.95
C ARG A 107 11.32 -5.88 11.63
N ILE A 108 11.62 -4.89 12.47
CA ILE A 108 11.05 -3.53 12.33
C ILE A 108 11.50 -2.91 11.02
N GLY A 109 12.78 -3.05 10.68
CA GLY A 109 13.33 -2.52 9.44
C GLY A 109 12.69 -3.14 8.17
N LEU A 110 12.42 -4.45 8.19
CA LEU A 110 11.73 -5.13 7.08
C LEU A 110 10.28 -4.68 6.96
N ILE A 111 9.55 -4.57 8.07
CA ILE A 111 8.15 -4.12 8.07
C ILE A 111 8.04 -2.67 7.57
N LEU A 112 8.94 -1.78 8.00
CA LEU A 112 9.00 -0.40 7.52
C LEU A 112 9.24 -0.33 6.01
N ARG A 113 10.16 -1.14 5.47
CA ARG A 113 10.39 -1.21 4.02
C ARG A 113 9.16 -1.69 3.26
N VAL A 114 8.52 -2.76 3.72
CA VAL A 114 7.27 -3.27 3.11
C VAL A 114 6.18 -2.19 3.14
N SER A 115 6.00 -1.51 4.27
CA SER A 115 5.01 -0.44 4.39
C SER A 115 5.32 0.75 3.47
N GLY A 116 6.59 1.13 3.32
CA GLY A 116 7.02 2.16 2.38
C GLY A 116 6.75 1.77 0.92
N ILE A 117 6.99 0.53 0.55
CA ILE A 117 6.69 0.00 -0.79
C ILE A 117 5.18 0.01 -1.04
N ASN A 118 4.37 -0.35 -0.04
CA ASN A 118 2.91 -0.31 -0.14
C ASN A 118 2.38 1.10 -0.39
N VAL A 119 3.03 2.14 0.09
CA VAL A 119 2.71 3.53 -0.25
C VAL A 119 2.83 3.77 -1.76
N ILE A 120 3.93 3.32 -2.37
CA ILE A 120 4.15 3.49 -3.82
C ILE A 120 3.08 2.75 -4.62
N TYR A 121 2.78 1.50 -4.23
CA TYR A 121 1.72 0.72 -4.87
C TYR A 121 0.34 1.35 -4.68
N SER A 122 0.03 1.86 -3.48
CA SER A 122 -1.27 2.49 -3.20
C SER A 122 -1.49 3.76 -4.03
N ILE A 123 -0.45 4.54 -4.28
CA ILE A 123 -0.50 5.70 -5.19
C ILE A 123 -0.85 5.26 -6.62
N GLY A 124 -0.18 4.22 -7.12
CA GLY A 124 -0.47 3.66 -8.44
C GLY A 124 -1.90 3.12 -8.56
N VAL A 125 -2.35 2.34 -7.58
CA VAL A 125 -3.71 1.81 -7.54
C VAL A 125 -4.74 2.91 -7.38
N TYR A 126 -4.50 3.94 -6.54
CA TYR A 126 -5.38 5.10 -6.40
C TYR A 126 -5.53 5.84 -7.74
N PHE A 127 -4.43 6.02 -8.48
CA PHE A 127 -4.48 6.65 -9.80
C PHE A 127 -5.33 5.85 -10.78
N ILE A 128 -5.12 4.53 -10.87
CA ILE A 128 -5.91 3.64 -11.73
C ILE A 128 -7.38 3.65 -11.30
N ALA A 129 -7.65 3.54 -10.01
CA ALA A 129 -9.00 3.59 -9.45
C ALA A 129 -9.67 4.93 -9.76
N ALA A 130 -8.94 6.04 -9.64
CA ALA A 130 -9.42 7.37 -9.99
C ALA A 130 -9.79 7.48 -11.46
N LEU A 131 -8.96 6.92 -12.37
CA LEU A 131 -9.28 6.84 -13.80
C LEU A 131 -10.56 6.06 -14.08
N LEU A 132 -10.72 4.91 -13.45
CA LEU A 132 -11.91 4.07 -13.63
C LEU A 132 -13.16 4.77 -13.07
N VAL A 133 -13.10 5.23 -11.83
CA VAL A 133 -14.26 5.81 -11.12
C VAL A 133 -14.72 7.12 -11.76
N CYS A 134 -13.80 8.01 -12.20
CA CYS A 134 -14.17 9.29 -12.81
C CYS A 134 -14.85 9.13 -14.19
N ASN A 135 -14.68 7.98 -14.82
CA ASN A 135 -15.30 7.67 -16.13
C ASN A 135 -16.62 6.90 -16.00
N LEU A 136 -17.06 6.55 -14.78
CA LEU A 136 -18.35 5.87 -14.59
C LEU A 136 -19.54 6.78 -14.96
N PRO A 137 -20.54 6.28 -15.70
CA PRO A 137 -21.62 7.10 -16.25
C PRO A 137 -22.52 7.73 -15.20
N PHE A 138 -22.65 7.13 -14.03
CA PHE A 138 -23.48 7.64 -12.92
C PHE A 138 -22.82 8.73 -12.08
N LEU A 139 -21.50 8.94 -12.23
CA LEU A 139 -20.77 10.00 -11.54
C LEU A 139 -20.64 11.28 -12.39
N LYS A 140 -21.56 11.52 -13.30
CA LYS A 140 -21.51 12.64 -14.28
C LYS A 140 -21.66 14.04 -13.69
N THR A 141 -22.06 14.17 -12.44
CA THR A 141 -22.43 15.47 -11.88
C THR A 141 -21.26 16.10 -11.12
N ASN A 142 -20.89 17.32 -11.48
CA ASN A 142 -20.06 18.29 -10.74
C ASN A 142 -18.66 17.86 -10.28
N ALA A 143 -18.23 16.60 -10.50
CA ALA A 143 -16.91 16.14 -10.12
C ALA A 143 -15.82 16.73 -11.03
N TYR A 144 -14.74 17.22 -10.45
CA TYR A 144 -13.59 17.63 -11.24
C TYR A 144 -12.94 16.42 -11.91
N ARG A 145 -12.99 16.42 -13.25
CA ARG A 145 -12.66 15.26 -14.07
C ARG A 145 -11.41 15.48 -14.91
N PHE A 146 -10.32 15.90 -14.31
CA PHE A 146 -9.09 16.11 -15.08
C PHE A 146 -8.51 14.80 -15.68
N LEU A 147 -8.93 13.63 -15.16
CA LEU A 147 -8.60 12.30 -15.71
C LEU A 147 -9.67 11.76 -16.66
N GLN A 148 -10.69 12.55 -17.03
CA GLN A 148 -11.77 12.07 -17.92
C GLN A 148 -11.23 11.91 -19.33
N ILE A 149 -11.44 10.71 -19.91
CA ILE A 149 -11.09 10.39 -21.29
C ILE A 149 -12.31 10.69 -22.17
N GLY A 150 -12.11 11.42 -23.26
CA GLY A 150 -13.16 11.65 -24.26
C GLY A 150 -14.10 12.83 -23.99
N LYS A 151 -13.54 14.00 -23.73
CA LYS A 151 -14.22 15.29 -23.94
C LYS A 151 -13.75 15.92 -25.23
#